data_f4e3aa23aa49725f014f328da1f43538
#
_entry.id   f4e3aa23aa49725f014f328da1f43538
#
_cell.length_a   1.000
_cell.length_b   1.000
_cell.length_c   1.000
_cell.angle_alpha   90.00
_cell.angle_beta   90.00
_cell.angle_gamma   90.00
#
_symmetry.space_group_name_H-M   'P 1'
#
loop_
_entity.id
_entity.type
_entity.pdbx_description
1 polymer ?
#
loop_
_entity_poly.entity_id
_entity_poly.type
_entity_poly.pdbx_seq_one_letter_code
_entity_poly.pdbx_strand_id
1 'polypeptide(L)'
;MEKLNKNETKKYKAIFFDFGGTLMCTESDHVAHLHMMKEVIQKYNLSASPEDMVTKYNSFLFTKEMTLLDTDPKEKSFTPLRESTDRAFRGTLSQCNLESSNEDLRWFKKTFLENHKKYLKLFPETLEIIRQIRNNNSLHIGIISDIDTDFLKFQFDAFGISKLFDSITTSEEVQIYKPKEKIFQVALNKAGCQGKESIIIGDSYKKDIIGGKNMGMTTIWINKFSGDDVDMDKADFVVKHLKEVSPILDGLIK
;
A
#
# COMPACT_ATOMS: atom_id res chain seq x y z
N MET A 1 0.79 -13.44 42.63
CA MET A 1 1.21 -12.13 42.10
C MET A 1 2.63 -12.29 41.57
N GLU A 2 2.78 -12.77 40.36
CA GLU A 2 4.07 -12.81 39.68
C GLU A 2 4.41 -11.41 39.17
N LYS A 3 5.51 -10.87 39.67
CA LYS A 3 6.08 -9.61 39.20
C LYS A 3 6.54 -9.83 37.74
N LEU A 4 5.83 -9.27 36.79
CA LEU A 4 6.33 -9.10 35.42
C LEU A 4 7.71 -8.44 35.48
N ASN A 5 8.71 -9.17 35.00
CA ASN A 5 10.09 -8.73 34.91
C ASN A 5 10.17 -7.62 33.83
N LYS A 6 10.28 -6.36 34.27
CA LYS A 6 10.25 -5.15 33.43
C LYS A 6 11.56 -4.87 32.67
N ASN A 7 12.42 -5.84 32.43
CA ASN A 7 13.77 -5.61 31.86
C ASN A 7 14.18 -6.57 30.73
N GLU A 8 13.25 -7.06 29.88
CA GLU A 8 13.66 -7.52 28.57
C GLU A 8 13.46 -6.37 27.59
N THR A 9 14.52 -5.68 27.23
CA THR A 9 14.50 -4.76 26.08
C THR A 9 14.13 -5.57 24.85
N LYS A 10 12.91 -5.40 24.38
CA LYS A 10 12.36 -6.08 23.20
C LYS A 10 13.22 -5.70 22.01
N LYS A 11 14.14 -6.57 21.62
CA LYS A 11 15.05 -6.29 20.50
C LYS A 11 14.31 -6.53 19.20
N TYR A 12 13.84 -5.47 18.56
CA TYR A 12 13.27 -5.56 17.21
C TYR A 12 14.35 -5.94 16.19
N LYS A 13 13.96 -6.77 15.21
CA LYS A 13 14.81 -7.24 14.11
C LYS A 13 14.37 -6.68 12.78
N ALA A 14 13.07 -6.35 12.64
CA ALA A 14 12.50 -5.88 11.38
C ALA A 14 11.47 -4.77 11.58
N ILE A 15 11.42 -3.89 10.59
CA ILE A 15 10.36 -2.89 10.42
C ILE A 15 9.80 -3.07 9.03
N PHE A 16 8.47 -3.23 8.96
CA PHE A 16 7.74 -3.32 7.71
C PHE A 16 6.87 -2.10 7.50
N PHE A 17 6.76 -1.68 6.25
CA PHE A 17 5.86 -0.61 5.85
C PHE A 17 4.87 -1.13 4.82
N ASP A 18 3.62 -0.69 4.90
CA ASP A 18 2.80 -0.56 3.71
C ASP A 18 3.36 0.54 2.81
N PHE A 19 2.97 0.54 1.52
CA PHE A 19 3.50 1.53 0.58
C PHE A 19 2.49 2.62 0.24
N GLY A 20 1.35 2.25 -0.33
CA GLY A 20 0.33 3.22 -0.76
C GLY A 20 -0.40 3.84 0.42
N GLY A 21 -0.42 5.18 0.54
CA GLY A 21 -1.00 5.84 1.70
C GLY A 21 -0.09 5.89 2.92
N THR A 22 0.96 5.09 2.98
CA THR A 22 1.92 5.06 4.09
C THR A 22 3.22 5.78 3.75
N LEU A 23 3.93 5.35 2.73
CA LEU A 23 5.15 5.97 2.22
C LEU A 23 4.90 6.83 0.98
N MET A 24 3.93 6.44 0.15
CA MET A 24 3.51 7.13 -1.07
C MET A 24 2.20 7.88 -0.81
N CYS A 25 2.14 9.12 -1.28
CA CYS A 25 1.03 10.04 -1.11
C CYS A 25 -0.13 9.67 -2.05
N THR A 26 -1.28 9.28 -1.49
CA THR A 26 -2.48 8.87 -2.27
C THR A 26 -3.10 10.02 -3.05
N GLU A 27 -2.95 11.27 -2.59
CA GLU A 27 -3.41 12.45 -3.33
C GLU A 27 -2.65 12.59 -4.67
N SER A 28 -1.38 12.18 -4.70
CA SER A 28 -0.59 12.18 -5.94
C SER A 28 -1.02 11.09 -6.93
N ASP A 29 -1.55 9.97 -6.45
CA ASP A 29 -2.15 8.92 -7.26
C ASP A 29 -3.43 9.44 -7.96
N HIS A 30 -4.27 10.15 -7.23
CA HIS A 30 -5.44 10.82 -7.83
C HIS A 30 -5.04 11.81 -8.94
N VAL A 31 -3.96 12.58 -8.74
CA VAL A 31 -3.43 13.47 -9.78
C VAL A 31 -2.97 12.69 -11.01
N ALA A 32 -2.30 11.55 -10.84
CA ALA A 32 -1.90 10.68 -11.94
C ALA A 32 -3.12 10.18 -12.73
N HIS A 33 -4.17 9.74 -12.04
CA HIS A 33 -5.42 9.31 -12.66
C HIS A 33 -6.13 10.44 -13.42
N LEU A 34 -6.16 11.67 -12.90
CA LEU A 34 -6.73 12.83 -13.61
C LEU A 34 -6.00 13.09 -14.93
N HIS A 35 -4.68 13.04 -14.93
CA HIS A 35 -3.89 13.23 -16.15
C HIS A 35 -4.06 12.10 -17.14
N MET A 36 -4.07 10.86 -16.66
CA MET A 36 -4.37 9.69 -17.48
C MET A 36 -5.74 9.81 -18.16
N MET A 37 -6.77 10.24 -17.43
CA MET A 37 -8.11 10.42 -18.02
C MET A 37 -8.19 11.59 -18.98
N LYS A 38 -7.38 12.66 -18.82
CA LYS A 38 -7.24 13.70 -19.85
C LYS A 38 -6.73 13.13 -21.18
N GLU A 39 -5.76 12.23 -21.13
CA GLU A 39 -5.24 11.57 -22.36
C GLU A 39 -6.31 10.65 -22.99
N VAL A 40 -7.10 9.92 -22.16
CA VAL A 40 -8.23 9.12 -22.66
C VAL A 40 -9.26 10.00 -23.37
N ILE A 41 -9.66 11.12 -22.76
CA ILE A 41 -10.60 12.09 -23.34
C ILE A 41 -10.08 12.59 -24.68
N GLN A 42 -8.82 12.97 -24.77
CA GLN A 42 -8.20 13.44 -26.01
C GLN A 42 -8.15 12.36 -27.09
N LYS A 43 -7.72 11.15 -26.74
CA LYS A 43 -7.61 10.02 -27.69
C LYS A 43 -8.93 9.67 -28.34
N TYR A 44 -10.00 9.67 -27.56
CA TYR A 44 -11.34 9.25 -28.04
C TYR A 44 -12.28 10.42 -28.34
N ASN A 45 -11.77 11.66 -28.26
CA ASN A 45 -12.55 12.89 -28.49
C ASN A 45 -13.87 12.91 -27.69
N LEU A 46 -13.77 12.63 -26.36
CA LEU A 46 -14.91 12.52 -25.48
C LEU A 46 -15.35 13.90 -24.97
N SER A 47 -16.65 14.09 -24.85
CA SER A 47 -17.26 15.26 -24.16
C SER A 47 -17.50 14.90 -22.69
N ALA A 48 -16.44 14.88 -21.86
CA ALA A 48 -16.49 14.54 -20.44
C ALA A 48 -15.40 15.31 -19.68
N SER A 49 -15.58 15.49 -18.37
CA SER A 49 -14.53 16.02 -17.51
C SER A 49 -13.56 14.90 -17.08
N PRO A 50 -12.29 15.22 -16.80
CA PRO A 50 -11.36 14.23 -16.23
C PRO A 50 -11.86 13.64 -14.92
N GLU A 51 -12.49 14.43 -14.07
CA GLU A 51 -13.05 14.05 -12.78
C GLU A 51 -14.17 13.00 -12.94
N ASP A 52 -15.08 13.21 -13.89
CA ASP A 52 -16.14 12.24 -14.21
C ASP A 52 -15.55 10.94 -14.74
N MET A 53 -14.52 11.02 -15.58
CA MET A 53 -13.86 9.84 -16.13
C MET A 53 -13.08 9.07 -15.04
N VAL A 54 -12.42 9.74 -14.09
CA VAL A 54 -11.81 9.10 -12.92
C VAL A 54 -12.85 8.41 -12.06
N THR A 55 -14.01 9.05 -11.83
CA THR A 55 -15.12 8.45 -11.07
C THR A 55 -15.62 7.17 -11.74
N LYS A 56 -15.84 7.19 -13.05
CA LYS A 56 -16.21 6.00 -13.83
C LYS A 56 -15.13 4.91 -13.73
N TYR A 57 -13.87 5.27 -13.93
CA TYR A 57 -12.75 4.35 -13.86
C TYR A 57 -12.65 3.66 -12.49
N ASN A 58 -12.73 4.44 -11.42
CA ASN A 58 -12.65 3.93 -10.05
C ASN A 58 -13.84 3.01 -9.71
N SER A 59 -15.02 3.23 -10.28
CA SER A 59 -16.18 2.35 -10.09
C SER A 59 -15.98 0.93 -10.61
N PHE A 60 -15.09 0.75 -11.59
CA PHE A 60 -14.68 -0.56 -12.10
C PHE A 60 -13.37 -1.07 -11.50
N LEU A 61 -12.46 -0.15 -11.11
CA LEU A 61 -11.18 -0.49 -10.52
C LEU A 61 -11.38 -1.11 -9.13
N PHE A 62 -12.13 -0.40 -8.29
CA PHE A 62 -12.44 -0.80 -6.92
C PHE A 62 -13.77 -1.56 -6.88
N THR A 63 -13.78 -2.79 -7.38
CA THR A 63 -14.94 -3.64 -7.22
C THR A 63 -15.21 -3.92 -5.74
N LYS A 64 -16.45 -4.28 -5.41
CA LYS A 64 -16.82 -4.68 -4.04
C LYS A 64 -15.80 -5.66 -3.42
N GLU A 65 -15.20 -6.53 -4.21
CA GLU A 65 -14.21 -7.53 -3.79
C GLU A 65 -12.88 -6.92 -3.34
N MET A 66 -12.46 -5.77 -3.89
CA MET A 66 -11.23 -5.07 -3.47
C MET A 66 -11.48 -4.12 -2.29
N THR A 67 -12.69 -3.58 -2.18
CA THR A 67 -13.06 -2.63 -1.12
C THR A 67 -13.75 -3.29 0.06
N LEU A 68 -14.37 -4.46 -0.12
CA LEU A 68 -15.11 -5.16 0.94
C LEU A 68 -14.19 -5.98 1.80
N LEU A 69 -13.88 -5.37 2.87
CA LEU A 69 -13.37 -5.93 4.09
C LEU A 69 -14.40 -6.77 4.86
N ASP A 70 -15.67 -6.80 4.43
CA ASP A 70 -16.79 -7.39 5.16
C ASP A 70 -17.38 -8.67 4.55
N THR A 71 -16.84 -9.16 3.42
CA THR A 71 -17.21 -10.48 2.89
C THR A 71 -16.28 -11.56 3.42
N ASP A 72 -16.84 -12.76 3.61
CA ASP A 72 -16.15 -13.95 4.14
C ASP A 72 -14.75 -14.09 3.50
N PRO A 73 -13.71 -14.15 4.34
CA PRO A 73 -12.33 -14.35 3.89
C PRO A 73 -12.10 -15.55 2.98
N LYS A 74 -13.03 -16.51 2.93
CA LYS A 74 -12.88 -17.75 2.16
C LYS A 74 -13.14 -17.61 0.67
N GLU A 75 -13.77 -16.53 0.21
CA GLU A 75 -14.29 -16.42 -1.16
C GLU A 75 -13.53 -15.44 -2.08
N LYS A 76 -12.50 -14.74 -1.61
CA LYS A 76 -11.79 -13.78 -2.47
C LYS A 76 -10.67 -14.46 -3.25
N SER A 77 -10.88 -14.66 -4.54
CA SER A 77 -9.79 -14.93 -5.48
C SER A 77 -8.90 -13.69 -5.62
N PHE A 78 -7.59 -13.89 -5.59
CA PHE A 78 -6.65 -12.83 -5.90
C PHE A 78 -6.82 -12.41 -7.37
N THR A 79 -6.83 -11.10 -7.62
CA THR A 79 -6.84 -10.52 -8.96
C THR A 79 -5.70 -9.51 -9.06
N PRO A 80 -4.75 -9.67 -9.98
CA PRO A 80 -3.69 -8.70 -10.20
C PRO A 80 -4.23 -7.30 -10.48
N LEU A 81 -3.52 -6.28 -10.03
CA LEU A 81 -3.90 -4.87 -10.28
C LEU A 81 -4.00 -4.59 -11.78
N ARG A 82 -3.09 -5.15 -12.60
CA ARG A 82 -3.12 -5.00 -14.07
C ARG A 82 -4.40 -5.51 -14.71
N GLU A 83 -4.98 -6.59 -14.20
CA GLU A 83 -6.28 -7.09 -14.69
C GLU A 83 -7.43 -6.17 -14.26
N SER A 84 -7.33 -5.64 -13.04
CA SER A 84 -8.30 -4.67 -12.51
C SER A 84 -8.25 -3.35 -13.30
N THR A 85 -7.06 -2.87 -13.65
CA THR A 85 -6.88 -1.67 -14.49
C THR A 85 -7.39 -1.87 -15.92
N ASP A 86 -7.15 -3.04 -16.53
CA ASP A 86 -7.68 -3.39 -17.85
C ASP A 86 -9.20 -3.46 -17.84
N ARG A 87 -9.79 -4.10 -16.84
CA ARG A 87 -11.25 -4.14 -16.65
C ARG A 87 -11.82 -2.74 -16.45
N ALA A 88 -11.18 -1.92 -15.62
CA ALA A 88 -11.62 -0.56 -15.34
C ALA A 88 -11.59 0.30 -16.62
N PHE A 89 -10.55 0.21 -17.41
CA PHE A 89 -10.46 0.93 -18.67
C PHE A 89 -11.55 0.49 -19.67
N ARG A 90 -11.76 -0.83 -19.85
CA ARG A 90 -12.83 -1.35 -20.71
C ARG A 90 -14.21 -0.88 -20.25
N GLY A 91 -14.49 -0.98 -18.94
CA GLY A 91 -15.75 -0.53 -18.35
C GLY A 91 -15.98 0.96 -18.54
N THR A 92 -14.93 1.77 -18.39
CA THR A 92 -15.00 3.22 -18.59
C THR A 92 -15.36 3.57 -20.04
N LEU A 93 -14.71 2.94 -21.03
CA LEU A 93 -15.02 3.16 -22.43
C LEU A 93 -16.43 2.67 -22.80
N SER A 94 -16.84 1.51 -22.26
CA SER A 94 -18.19 0.99 -22.47
C SER A 94 -19.28 1.96 -21.99
N GLN A 95 -19.08 2.65 -20.86
CA GLN A 95 -19.98 3.70 -20.40
C GLN A 95 -19.99 4.95 -21.30
N CYS A 96 -19.03 5.08 -22.20
CA CYS A 96 -18.97 6.10 -23.23
C CYS A 96 -19.45 5.57 -24.62
N ASN A 97 -20.08 4.37 -24.66
CA ASN A 97 -20.51 3.67 -25.87
C ASN A 97 -19.35 3.36 -26.84
N LEU A 98 -18.17 3.08 -26.27
CA LEU A 98 -16.98 2.70 -27.01
C LEU A 98 -16.55 1.27 -26.65
N GLU A 99 -16.03 0.56 -27.65
CA GLU A 99 -15.34 -0.72 -27.45
C GLU A 99 -13.82 -0.49 -27.39
N SER A 100 -13.13 -1.30 -26.62
CA SER A 100 -11.67 -1.25 -26.52
C SER A 100 -11.03 -2.46 -27.19
N SER A 101 -10.06 -2.22 -28.04
CA SER A 101 -9.21 -3.23 -28.67
C SER A 101 -8.04 -3.64 -27.74
N ASN A 102 -7.31 -4.67 -28.13
CA ASN A 102 -6.05 -5.02 -27.47
C ASN A 102 -4.94 -3.96 -27.66
N GLU A 103 -5.01 -3.18 -28.73
CA GLU A 103 -4.11 -2.05 -28.96
C GLU A 103 -4.40 -0.91 -27.97
N ASP A 104 -5.67 -0.63 -27.74
CA ASP A 104 -6.09 0.35 -26.73
C ASP A 104 -5.62 -0.03 -25.32
N LEU A 105 -5.68 -1.31 -24.94
CA LEU A 105 -5.14 -1.77 -23.66
C LEU A 105 -3.63 -1.57 -23.57
N ARG A 106 -2.87 -1.87 -24.61
CA ARG A 106 -1.42 -1.63 -24.63
C ARG A 106 -1.10 -0.13 -24.51
N TRP A 107 -1.83 0.70 -25.24
CA TRP A 107 -1.71 2.16 -25.12
C TRP A 107 -2.05 2.63 -23.72
N PHE A 108 -3.16 2.17 -23.14
CA PHE A 108 -3.61 2.55 -21.81
C PHE A 108 -2.59 2.14 -20.72
N LYS A 109 -2.05 0.92 -20.80
CA LYS A 109 -0.99 0.47 -19.89
C LYS A 109 0.23 1.40 -19.93
N LYS A 110 0.65 1.83 -21.10
CA LYS A 110 1.74 2.79 -21.26
C LYS A 110 1.37 4.12 -20.63
N THR A 111 0.21 4.68 -20.96
CA THR A 111 -0.31 5.93 -20.38
C THR A 111 -0.41 5.87 -18.87
N PHE A 112 -0.90 4.76 -18.32
CA PHE A 112 -0.96 4.51 -16.88
C PHE A 112 0.44 4.61 -16.24
N LEU A 113 1.42 3.88 -16.75
CA LEU A 113 2.78 3.87 -16.21
C LEU A 113 3.46 5.24 -16.32
N GLU A 114 3.32 5.93 -17.46
CA GLU A 114 3.93 7.25 -17.69
C GLU A 114 3.35 8.31 -16.72
N ASN A 115 2.03 8.31 -16.53
CA ASN A 115 1.39 9.25 -15.61
C ASN A 115 1.75 8.95 -14.16
N HIS A 116 1.78 7.69 -13.75
CA HIS A 116 2.22 7.32 -12.40
C HIS A 116 3.68 7.69 -12.17
N LYS A 117 4.58 7.43 -13.11
CA LYS A 117 5.98 7.86 -13.01
C LYS A 117 6.12 9.37 -12.85
N LYS A 118 5.28 10.15 -13.52
CA LYS A 118 5.38 11.61 -13.56
C LYS A 118 4.77 12.28 -12.32
N TYR A 119 3.67 11.75 -11.82
CA TYR A 119 2.84 12.44 -10.85
C TYR A 119 2.85 11.84 -9.45
N LEU A 120 3.18 10.53 -9.29
CA LEU A 120 3.30 9.95 -7.97
C LEU A 120 4.39 10.64 -7.14
N LYS A 121 4.14 10.76 -5.85
CA LYS A 121 5.07 11.36 -4.90
C LYS A 121 5.14 10.54 -3.62
N LEU A 122 6.30 10.45 -3.04
CA LEU A 122 6.47 10.01 -1.67
C LEU A 122 6.00 11.12 -0.71
N PHE A 123 5.61 10.74 0.51
CA PHE A 123 5.50 11.73 1.57
C PHE A 123 6.87 12.36 1.82
N PRO A 124 6.93 13.67 2.14
CA PRO A 124 8.21 14.37 2.33
C PRO A 124 9.13 13.72 3.34
N GLU A 125 8.55 13.11 4.39
CA GLU A 125 9.28 12.50 5.50
C GLU A 125 9.77 11.07 5.22
N THR A 126 9.31 10.44 4.13
CA THR A 126 9.60 9.03 3.82
C THR A 126 11.09 8.72 3.82
N LEU A 127 11.88 9.51 3.11
CA LEU A 127 13.32 9.27 3.00
C LEU A 127 14.07 9.51 4.31
N GLU A 128 13.62 10.47 5.11
CA GLU A 128 14.22 10.78 6.42
C GLU A 128 14.02 9.62 7.39
N ILE A 129 12.79 9.11 7.49
CA ILE A 129 12.44 7.97 8.36
C ILE A 129 13.22 6.72 7.97
N ILE A 130 13.31 6.41 6.68
CA ILE A 130 14.06 5.24 6.22
C ILE A 130 15.56 5.39 6.55
N ARG A 131 16.15 6.59 6.35
CA ARG A 131 17.54 6.85 6.74
C ARG A 131 17.76 6.73 8.24
N GLN A 132 16.84 7.24 9.05
CA GLN A 132 16.89 7.10 10.51
C GLN A 132 16.95 5.63 10.91
N ILE A 133 16.09 4.77 10.34
CA ILE A 133 16.10 3.32 10.64
C ILE A 133 17.40 2.69 10.15
N ARG A 134 17.91 3.07 8.97
CA ARG A 134 19.18 2.57 8.42
C ARG A 134 20.41 2.91 9.25
N ASN A 135 20.36 3.97 10.03
CA ASN A 135 21.45 4.29 11.00
C ASN A 135 21.56 3.21 12.09
N ASN A 136 20.51 2.40 12.29
CA ASN A 136 20.56 1.17 13.06
C ASN A 136 20.79 -0.03 12.11
N ASN A 137 22.05 -0.31 11.79
CA ASN A 137 22.47 -1.30 10.77
C ASN A 137 21.99 -2.74 11.02
N SER A 138 21.36 -3.02 12.16
CA SER A 138 20.87 -4.38 12.49
C SER A 138 19.42 -4.62 12.12
N LEU A 139 18.66 -3.59 11.69
CA LEU A 139 17.25 -3.70 11.39
C LEU A 139 16.99 -4.00 9.92
N HIS A 140 16.19 -5.04 9.68
CA HIS A 140 15.63 -5.32 8.37
C HIS A 140 14.51 -4.34 8.06
N ILE A 141 14.54 -3.72 6.89
CA ILE A 141 13.46 -2.86 6.40
C ILE A 141 12.75 -3.54 5.25
N GLY A 142 11.46 -3.85 5.42
CA GLY A 142 10.66 -4.53 4.42
C GLY A 142 9.40 -3.77 4.01
N ILE A 143 8.86 -4.15 2.86
CA ILE A 143 7.55 -3.70 2.38
C ILE A 143 6.57 -4.87 2.39
N ILE A 144 5.32 -4.60 2.82
CA ILE A 144 4.17 -5.51 2.69
C ILE A 144 3.03 -4.72 2.04
N SER A 145 2.73 -4.95 0.76
CA SER A 145 1.78 -4.13 0.02
C SER A 145 0.84 -4.93 -0.88
N ASP A 146 -0.41 -4.49 -0.96
CA ASP A 146 -1.42 -5.04 -1.87
C ASP A 146 -1.28 -4.42 -3.26
N ILE A 147 -0.32 -4.92 -4.05
CA ILE A 147 0.05 -4.38 -5.36
C ILE A 147 0.70 -5.46 -6.23
N ASP A 148 0.75 -5.25 -7.54
CA ASP A 148 1.54 -6.07 -8.46
C ASP A 148 3.04 -5.78 -8.28
N THR A 149 3.85 -6.84 -8.30
CA THR A 149 5.29 -6.77 -8.00
C THR A 149 6.05 -5.93 -9.02
N ASP A 150 5.73 -6.07 -10.30
CA ASP A 150 6.38 -5.33 -11.39
C ASP A 150 6.02 -3.83 -11.32
N PHE A 151 4.78 -3.50 -10.95
CA PHE A 151 4.34 -2.12 -10.79
C PHE A 151 5.00 -1.45 -9.58
N LEU A 152 5.10 -2.13 -8.44
CA LEU A 152 5.80 -1.61 -7.28
C LEU A 152 7.30 -1.37 -7.58
N LYS A 153 7.96 -2.32 -8.24
CA LYS A 153 9.36 -2.15 -8.67
C LYS A 153 9.54 -0.95 -9.59
N PHE A 154 8.65 -0.79 -10.56
CA PHE A 154 8.65 0.37 -11.45
C PHE A 154 8.56 1.70 -10.67
N GLN A 155 7.69 1.78 -9.66
CA GLN A 155 7.58 2.96 -8.81
C GLN A 155 8.85 3.19 -7.97
N PHE A 156 9.41 2.12 -7.39
CA PHE A 156 10.64 2.20 -6.61
C PHE A 156 11.83 2.69 -7.43
N ASP A 157 11.96 2.22 -8.66
CA ASP A 157 12.99 2.69 -9.59
C ASP A 157 12.78 4.16 -9.99
N ALA A 158 11.51 4.57 -10.22
CA ALA A 158 11.16 5.95 -10.51
C ALA A 158 11.49 6.90 -9.35
N PHE A 159 11.34 6.46 -8.09
CA PHE A 159 11.69 7.22 -6.90
C PHE A 159 13.17 7.08 -6.50
N GLY A 160 13.92 6.16 -7.10
CA GLY A 160 15.31 5.88 -6.72
C GLY A 160 15.48 5.23 -5.34
N ILE A 161 14.45 4.50 -4.86
CA ILE A 161 14.40 3.93 -3.50
C ILE A 161 14.56 2.40 -3.46
N SER A 162 14.77 1.75 -4.61
CA SER A 162 14.83 0.28 -4.72
C SER A 162 15.85 -0.36 -3.78
N LYS A 163 16.95 0.35 -3.45
CA LYS A 163 18.01 -0.14 -2.56
C LYS A 163 17.79 0.16 -1.08
N LEU A 164 16.70 0.83 -0.74
CA LEU A 164 16.40 1.23 0.64
C LEU A 164 15.67 0.14 1.43
N PHE A 165 15.20 -0.91 0.78
CA PHE A 165 14.46 -2.01 1.40
C PHE A 165 15.19 -3.32 1.21
N ASP A 166 15.24 -4.14 2.28
CA ASP A 166 15.88 -5.46 2.27
C ASP A 166 14.96 -6.51 1.68
N SER A 167 13.64 -6.33 1.80
CA SER A 167 12.66 -7.20 1.20
C SER A 167 11.39 -6.47 0.75
N ILE A 168 10.75 -7.04 -0.25
CA ILE A 168 9.44 -6.64 -0.74
C ILE A 168 8.56 -7.89 -0.75
N THR A 169 7.36 -7.79 -0.20
CA THR A 169 6.34 -8.83 -0.24
C THR A 169 5.05 -8.20 -0.74
N THR A 170 4.56 -8.68 -1.88
CA THR A 170 3.37 -8.15 -2.54
C THR A 170 2.23 -9.17 -2.52
N SER A 171 0.99 -8.68 -2.61
CA SER A 171 -0.18 -9.56 -2.76
C SER A 171 -0.09 -10.42 -4.01
N GLU A 172 0.54 -9.94 -5.10
CA GLU A 172 0.76 -10.75 -6.30
C GLU A 172 1.72 -11.91 -6.06
N GLU A 173 2.84 -11.68 -5.35
CA GLU A 173 3.80 -12.73 -5.03
C GLU A 173 3.16 -13.90 -4.28
N VAL A 174 2.29 -13.60 -3.32
CA VAL A 174 1.67 -14.61 -2.47
C VAL A 174 0.27 -15.03 -2.91
N GLN A 175 -0.29 -14.37 -3.93
CA GLN A 175 -1.63 -14.61 -4.49
C GLN A 175 -2.73 -14.42 -3.43
N ILE A 176 -2.55 -13.42 -2.53
CA ILE A 176 -3.49 -13.12 -1.46
C ILE A 176 -3.30 -11.69 -0.96
N TYR A 177 -4.41 -11.05 -0.53
CA TYR A 177 -4.39 -9.71 0.04
C TYR A 177 -4.22 -9.70 1.57
N LYS A 178 -3.69 -8.60 2.12
CA LYS A 178 -3.83 -8.24 3.52
C LYS A 178 -5.33 -8.16 3.88
N PRO A 179 -5.77 -8.53 5.10
CA PRO A 179 -4.99 -8.88 6.29
C PRO A 179 -4.71 -10.40 6.43
N LYS A 180 -4.71 -11.18 5.37
CA LYS A 180 -4.46 -12.62 5.47
C LYS A 180 -3.06 -12.91 5.98
N GLU A 181 -2.93 -13.87 6.89
CA GLU A 181 -1.66 -14.21 7.57
C GLU A 181 -0.53 -14.56 6.63
N LYS A 182 -0.81 -15.23 5.51
CA LYS A 182 0.20 -15.71 4.55
C LYS A 182 1.13 -14.61 4.05
N ILE A 183 0.62 -13.39 3.74
CA ILE A 183 1.46 -12.31 3.23
C ILE A 183 2.45 -11.81 4.30
N PHE A 184 1.99 -11.69 5.55
CA PHE A 184 2.84 -11.32 6.69
C PHE A 184 3.85 -12.42 7.01
N GLN A 185 3.44 -13.70 6.98
CA GLN A 185 4.33 -14.82 7.24
C GLN A 185 5.49 -14.87 6.24
N VAL A 186 5.21 -14.64 4.94
CA VAL A 186 6.26 -14.56 3.91
C VAL A 186 7.20 -13.40 4.18
N ALA A 187 6.70 -12.23 4.57
CA ALA A 187 7.53 -11.07 4.92
C ALA A 187 8.42 -11.36 6.14
N LEU A 188 7.85 -11.93 7.21
CA LEU A 188 8.59 -12.33 8.42
C LEU A 188 9.69 -13.36 8.10
N ASN A 189 9.40 -14.34 7.23
CA ASN A 189 10.38 -15.34 6.80
C ASN A 189 11.55 -14.69 6.03
N LYS A 190 11.28 -13.73 5.13
CA LYS A 190 12.31 -12.96 4.43
C LYS A 190 13.22 -12.18 5.39
N ALA A 191 12.65 -11.66 6.48
CA ALA A 191 13.40 -10.94 7.51
C ALA A 191 14.07 -11.86 8.55
N GLY A 192 13.79 -13.14 8.54
CA GLY A 192 14.34 -14.10 9.52
C GLY A 192 13.91 -13.79 10.95
N CYS A 193 12.68 -13.28 11.17
CA CYS A 193 12.19 -12.87 12.47
C CYS A 193 10.76 -13.37 12.76
N GLN A 194 10.36 -13.28 14.02
CA GLN A 194 8.99 -13.55 14.47
C GLN A 194 8.19 -12.24 14.56
N GLY A 195 6.86 -12.35 14.58
CA GLY A 195 5.99 -11.18 14.72
C GLY A 195 6.35 -10.29 15.90
N LYS A 196 6.56 -10.88 17.08
CA LYS A 196 6.95 -10.15 18.30
C LYS A 196 8.28 -9.38 18.22
N GLU A 197 9.10 -9.69 17.23
CA GLU A 197 10.40 -9.07 16.96
C GLU A 197 10.30 -8.04 15.82
N SER A 198 9.10 -7.70 15.37
CA SER A 198 8.87 -6.83 14.22
C SER A 198 7.82 -5.75 14.48
N ILE A 199 7.91 -4.69 13.70
CA ILE A 199 6.98 -3.57 13.68
C ILE A 199 6.34 -3.51 12.30
N ILE A 200 5.04 -3.25 12.22
CA ILE A 200 4.34 -2.89 10.99
C ILE A 200 3.80 -1.47 11.09
N ILE A 201 4.02 -0.68 10.05
CA ILE A 201 3.56 0.70 9.91
C ILE A 201 2.67 0.77 8.67
N GLY A 202 1.43 1.18 8.84
CA GLY A 202 0.46 1.24 7.75
C GLY A 202 -0.66 2.22 8.01
N ASP A 203 -1.42 2.58 6.95
CA ASP A 203 -2.56 3.50 7.04
C ASP A 203 -3.91 2.76 7.08
N SER A 204 -3.95 1.51 6.65
CA SER A 204 -5.17 0.71 6.67
C SER A 204 -5.35 -0.06 7.96
N TYR A 205 -6.33 0.36 8.80
CA TYR A 205 -6.64 -0.32 10.05
C TYR A 205 -6.88 -1.82 9.86
N LYS A 206 -7.77 -2.18 8.93
CA LYS A 206 -8.15 -3.58 8.71
C LYS A 206 -7.03 -4.41 8.05
N LYS A 207 -6.30 -3.84 7.10
CA LYS A 207 -5.27 -4.55 6.35
C LYS A 207 -3.95 -4.66 7.12
N ASP A 208 -3.44 -3.54 7.60
CA ASP A 208 -2.10 -3.46 8.19
C ASP A 208 -2.13 -3.75 9.69
N ILE A 209 -3.05 -3.08 10.41
CA ILE A 209 -3.07 -3.13 11.86
C ILE A 209 -3.64 -4.45 12.36
N ILE A 210 -4.83 -4.83 11.93
CA ILE A 210 -5.42 -6.12 12.31
C ILE A 210 -4.56 -7.27 11.78
N GLY A 211 -4.06 -7.19 10.53
CA GLY A 211 -3.17 -8.21 9.96
C GLY A 211 -1.88 -8.36 10.76
N GLY A 212 -1.23 -7.26 11.10
CA GLY A 212 -0.02 -7.26 11.93
C GLY A 212 -0.26 -7.78 13.35
N LYS A 213 -1.35 -7.35 14.00
CA LYS A 213 -1.73 -7.85 15.35
C LYS A 213 -1.95 -9.36 15.35
N ASN A 214 -2.61 -9.91 14.37
CA ASN A 214 -2.84 -11.36 14.25
C ASN A 214 -1.52 -12.14 14.15
N MET A 215 -0.46 -11.51 13.64
CA MET A 215 0.90 -12.07 13.58
C MET A 215 1.74 -11.76 14.82
N GLY A 216 1.20 -11.05 15.82
CA GLY A 216 1.92 -10.62 17.02
C GLY A 216 2.93 -9.50 16.81
N MET A 217 2.82 -8.76 15.72
CA MET A 217 3.67 -7.60 15.41
C MET A 217 3.28 -6.40 16.27
N THR A 218 4.24 -5.53 16.58
CA THR A 218 3.94 -4.18 17.08
C THR A 218 3.42 -3.33 15.92
N THR A 219 2.33 -2.60 16.14
CA THR A 219 1.62 -1.89 15.09
C THR A 219 1.65 -0.38 15.32
N ILE A 220 1.96 0.38 14.26
CA ILE A 220 1.88 1.84 14.22
C ILE A 220 0.88 2.21 13.12
N TRP A 221 -0.26 2.73 13.52
CA TRP A 221 -1.33 3.12 12.59
C TRP A 221 -1.24 4.60 12.25
N ILE A 222 -1.12 4.90 10.95
CA ILE A 222 -1.21 6.27 10.43
C ILE A 222 -2.68 6.56 10.10
N ASN A 223 -3.44 7.01 11.09
CA ASN A 223 -4.86 7.33 10.96
C ASN A 223 -5.04 8.74 10.39
N LYS A 224 -5.08 8.88 9.08
CA LYS A 224 -5.33 10.16 8.38
C LYS A 224 -6.79 10.60 8.43
N PHE A 225 -7.69 9.65 8.55
CA PHE A 225 -9.13 9.89 8.52
C PHE A 225 -9.69 9.65 9.93
N SER A 226 -10.02 10.72 10.64
CA SER A 226 -10.76 10.65 11.89
C SER A 226 -12.22 10.26 11.61
N GLY A 227 -12.48 8.99 11.38
CA GLY A 227 -13.81 8.40 11.47
C GLY A 227 -13.96 7.80 12.87
N ASP A 228 -14.96 8.23 13.62
CA ASP A 228 -15.11 7.95 15.06
C ASP A 228 -15.50 6.49 15.42
N ASP A 229 -15.65 5.59 14.43
CA ASP A 229 -16.20 4.24 14.64
C ASP A 229 -15.15 3.11 14.58
N VAL A 230 -13.86 3.41 14.61
CA VAL A 230 -12.82 2.37 14.64
C VAL A 230 -12.34 2.19 16.07
N ASP A 231 -12.44 0.96 16.58
CA ASP A 231 -11.90 0.55 17.89
C ASP A 231 -10.37 0.78 17.90
N MET A 232 -9.96 2.00 18.28
CA MET A 232 -8.56 2.43 18.28
C MET A 232 -7.68 1.64 19.26
N ASP A 233 -8.28 0.87 20.17
CA ASP A 233 -7.58 0.11 21.21
C ASP A 233 -6.77 -1.07 20.68
N LYS A 234 -6.91 -1.39 19.39
CA LYS A 234 -6.17 -2.53 18.79
C LYS A 234 -4.80 -2.16 18.21
N ALA A 235 -4.53 -0.90 17.89
CA ALA A 235 -3.19 -0.47 17.49
C ALA A 235 -2.32 -0.20 18.73
N ASP A 236 -1.04 -0.56 18.68
CA ASP A 236 -0.13 -0.22 19.80
C ASP A 236 0.21 1.26 19.82
N PHE A 237 0.28 1.89 18.64
CA PHE A 237 0.47 3.33 18.48
C PHE A 237 -0.43 3.86 17.35
N VAL A 238 -0.97 5.06 17.58
CA VAL A 238 -1.79 5.76 16.57
C VAL A 238 -1.21 7.15 16.35
N VAL A 239 -0.97 7.50 15.10
CA VAL A 239 -0.48 8.82 14.68
C VAL A 239 -1.32 9.33 13.51
N LYS A 240 -1.29 10.62 13.23
CA LYS A 240 -2.00 11.22 12.10
C LYS A 240 -1.11 11.43 10.87
N HIS A 241 0.18 11.58 11.08
CA HIS A 241 1.15 11.89 10.03
C HIS A 241 2.37 11.00 10.13
N LEU A 242 2.97 10.67 8.99
CA LEU A 242 4.18 9.85 8.92
C LEU A 242 5.34 10.42 9.78
N LYS A 243 5.50 11.74 9.86
CA LYS A 243 6.52 12.40 10.69
C LYS A 243 6.45 12.02 12.18
N GLU A 244 5.28 11.66 12.68
CA GLU A 244 5.08 11.32 14.09
C GLU A 244 5.56 9.88 14.40
N VAL A 245 5.87 9.08 13.39
CA VAL A 245 6.43 7.73 13.53
C VAL A 245 7.86 7.77 14.05
N SER A 246 8.65 8.78 13.65
CA SER A 246 10.07 8.91 14.00
C SER A 246 10.34 8.86 15.51
N PRO A 247 9.69 9.68 16.37
CA PRO A 247 9.93 9.64 17.82
C PRO A 247 9.46 8.31 18.46
N ILE A 248 8.43 7.66 17.90
CA ILE A 248 8.00 6.33 18.39
C ILE A 248 9.09 5.30 18.11
N LEU A 249 9.63 5.28 16.88
CA LEU A 249 10.72 4.38 16.53
C LEU A 249 11.95 4.60 17.38
N ASP A 250 12.32 5.85 17.68
CA ASP A 250 13.42 6.17 18.58
C ASP A 250 13.27 5.56 19.97
N GLY A 251 12.04 5.47 20.47
CA GLY A 251 11.75 4.83 21.76
C GLY A 251 11.77 3.29 21.71
N LEU A 252 11.50 2.70 20.55
CA LEU A 252 11.35 1.25 20.39
C LEU A 252 12.65 0.53 19.97
N ILE A 253 13.53 1.20 19.21
CA ILE A 253 14.69 0.58 18.55
C ILE A 253 16.05 1.01 19.11
N LYS A 254 16.04 1.81 20.16
CA LYS A 254 17.27 2.20 20.91
C LYS A 254 17.77 1.11 21.82
#